data_65c81f4f6b3cdca903a88c70fd536cbb
#
_entry.id   65c81f4f6b3cdca903a88c70fd536cbb
#
_cell.length_a   1.000
_cell.length_b   1.000
_cell.length_c   1.000
_cell.angle_alpha   90.00
_cell.angle_beta   90.00
_cell.angle_gamma   90.00
#
_symmetry.space_group_name_H-M   'P 1'
#
loop_
_entity.id
_entity.type
_entity.pdbx_description
1 polymer ?
#
loop_
_entity_poly.entity_id
_entity_poly.type
_entity_poly.pdbx_seq_one_letter_code
_entity_poly.pdbx_strand_id
1 'polypeptide(L)'
;MDDLWEQMAAVARELALAHFEAPPVEPLVLALHYGIPIVPSDGAALWHTDAEHPCLHYDRGQFPLRARFTAAHELLEMLSALGYLDFAVPRELADRSEALYQHGAAELLMPGPLLVAEGEAGDWDLGQLQRAFRVSWEALGRNVLRHVEAVLTIVDNGAVYCRVSSPGLRTPAALDPAERVAVDRAYAAWPSPGSQAVAGPHLRVRAWPVLPERQGVRRVVVLARPTEGD
;
A
#
# COMPACT_ATOMS: atom_id res chain seq x y z
N MET A 1 -19.98 4.54 -11.31
CA MET A 1 -18.54 4.23 -11.54
C MET A 1 -17.83 3.98 -10.21
N ASP A 2 -18.14 4.76 -9.18
CA ASP A 2 -17.59 4.58 -7.82
C ASP A 2 -17.99 3.23 -7.20
N ASP A 3 -19.16 2.71 -7.56
CA ASP A 3 -19.70 1.42 -7.10
C ASP A 3 -18.80 0.21 -7.47
N LEU A 4 -18.23 0.18 -8.68
CA LEU A 4 -17.40 -0.94 -9.12
C LEU A 4 -16.04 -0.99 -8.40
N TRP A 5 -15.46 0.17 -8.08
CA TRP A 5 -14.24 0.24 -7.27
C TRP A 5 -14.50 -0.23 -5.85
N GLU A 6 -15.63 0.17 -5.28
CA GLU A 6 -16.02 -0.27 -3.94
C GLU A 6 -16.34 -1.77 -3.91
N GLN A 7 -16.99 -2.30 -4.95
CA GLN A 7 -17.23 -3.75 -5.07
C GLN A 7 -15.92 -4.54 -5.13
N MET A 8 -14.95 -4.11 -5.94
CA MET A 8 -13.63 -4.76 -6.00
C MET A 8 -12.91 -4.69 -4.64
N ALA A 9 -12.95 -3.52 -3.99
CA ALA A 9 -12.37 -3.37 -2.66
C ALA A 9 -13.05 -4.27 -1.62
N ALA A 10 -14.38 -4.37 -1.65
CA ALA A 10 -15.14 -5.22 -0.75
C ALA A 10 -14.79 -6.71 -0.94
N VAL A 11 -14.80 -7.20 -2.18
CA VAL A 11 -14.43 -8.59 -2.49
C VAL A 11 -13.00 -8.91 -2.08
N ALA A 12 -12.04 -8.04 -2.38
CA ALA A 12 -10.64 -8.22 -1.99
C ALA A 12 -10.46 -8.22 -0.46
N ARG A 13 -11.17 -7.35 0.25
CA ARG A 13 -11.19 -7.28 1.72
C ARG A 13 -11.80 -8.52 2.34
N GLU A 14 -12.94 -8.97 1.86
CA GLU A 14 -13.60 -10.18 2.32
C GLU A 14 -12.72 -11.42 2.12
N LEU A 15 -12.08 -11.53 0.96
CA LEU A 15 -11.10 -12.58 0.68
C LEU A 15 -9.95 -12.57 1.69
N ALA A 16 -9.38 -11.40 1.98
CA ALA A 16 -8.31 -11.29 2.97
C ALA A 16 -8.76 -11.70 4.37
N LEU A 17 -9.89 -11.15 4.84
CA LEU A 17 -10.39 -11.39 6.20
C LEU A 17 -10.92 -12.80 6.41
N ALA A 18 -11.33 -13.51 5.35
CA ALA A 18 -11.70 -14.92 5.44
C ALA A 18 -10.51 -15.85 5.74
N HIS A 19 -9.27 -15.41 5.46
CA HIS A 19 -8.07 -16.24 5.57
C HIS A 19 -7.02 -15.71 6.55
N PHE A 20 -7.09 -14.43 6.94
CA PHE A 20 -6.08 -13.78 7.79
C PHE A 20 -6.74 -12.95 8.88
N GLU A 21 -6.42 -13.27 10.13
CA GLU A 21 -6.88 -12.52 11.31
C GLU A 21 -5.98 -11.30 11.62
N ALA A 22 -4.76 -11.30 11.07
CA ALA A 22 -3.75 -10.26 11.28
C ALA A 22 -2.84 -10.11 10.05
N PRO A 23 -2.20 -8.94 9.84
CA PRO A 23 -1.21 -8.77 8.79
C PRO A 23 0.08 -9.58 9.08
N PRO A 24 0.87 -9.91 8.04
CA PRO A 24 0.64 -9.59 6.64
C PRO A 24 -0.27 -10.59 5.93
N VAL A 25 -1.11 -10.11 5.02
CA VAL A 25 -1.82 -10.98 4.07
C VAL A 25 -0.81 -11.47 3.01
N GLU A 26 -0.70 -12.78 2.84
CA GLU A 26 0.27 -13.40 1.93
C GLU A 26 -0.42 -13.94 0.66
N PRO A 27 -0.32 -13.26 -0.51
CA PRO A 27 -1.04 -13.67 -1.73
C PRO A 27 -0.69 -15.06 -2.20
N LEU A 28 0.57 -15.48 -2.06
CA LEU A 28 1.00 -16.81 -2.46
C LEU A 28 0.40 -17.91 -1.57
N VAL A 29 0.15 -17.62 -0.30
CA VAL A 29 -0.58 -18.55 0.60
C VAL A 29 -2.04 -18.68 0.17
N LEU A 30 -2.67 -17.57 -0.22
CA LEU A 30 -4.01 -17.60 -0.80
C LEU A 30 -4.06 -18.42 -2.09
N ALA A 31 -3.11 -18.22 -3.02
CA ALA A 31 -3.03 -18.99 -4.26
C ALA A 31 -3.01 -20.50 -3.98
N LEU A 32 -2.17 -20.93 -3.04
CA LEU A 32 -2.09 -22.33 -2.62
C LEU A 32 -3.38 -22.85 -1.99
N HIS A 33 -4.09 -21.99 -1.20
CA HIS A 33 -5.38 -22.35 -0.63
C HIS A 33 -6.44 -22.66 -1.70
N TYR A 34 -6.41 -21.94 -2.82
CA TYR A 34 -7.27 -22.19 -3.97
C TYR A 34 -6.73 -23.28 -4.93
N GLY A 35 -5.67 -23.99 -4.53
CA GLY A 35 -5.06 -25.05 -5.35
C GLY A 35 -4.33 -24.53 -6.57
N ILE A 36 -3.96 -23.25 -6.60
CA ILE A 36 -3.25 -22.62 -7.70
C ILE A 36 -1.75 -22.84 -7.55
N PRO A 37 -1.10 -23.55 -8.48
CA PRO A 37 0.34 -23.75 -8.45
C PRO A 37 1.10 -22.44 -8.63
N ILE A 38 2.20 -22.30 -7.89
CA ILE A 38 3.10 -21.15 -7.98
C ILE A 38 4.35 -21.58 -8.72
N VAL A 39 4.62 -20.96 -9.87
CA VAL A 39 5.76 -21.26 -10.72
C VAL A 39 6.76 -20.11 -10.64
N PRO A 40 7.98 -20.35 -10.13
CA PRO A 40 9.02 -19.34 -10.17
C PRO A 40 9.44 -19.04 -11.61
N SER A 41 9.59 -17.76 -11.94
CA SER A 41 10.03 -17.28 -13.25
C SER A 41 11.17 -16.26 -13.11
N ASP A 42 11.92 -16.05 -14.18
CA ASP A 42 12.96 -15.02 -14.30
C ASP A 42 12.47 -13.85 -15.17
N GLY A 43 11.20 -13.51 -15.09
CA GLY A 43 10.55 -12.46 -15.86
C GLY A 43 9.30 -11.95 -15.16
N ALA A 44 8.51 -11.12 -15.84
CA ALA A 44 7.30 -10.54 -15.27
C ALA A 44 6.40 -11.62 -14.66
N ALA A 45 5.80 -11.31 -13.51
CA ALA A 45 4.75 -12.14 -12.96
C ALA A 45 3.59 -12.12 -13.96
N LEU A 46 3.10 -13.27 -14.29
CA LEU A 46 1.99 -13.50 -15.21
C LEU A 46 1.17 -14.64 -14.64
N TRP A 47 -0.12 -14.58 -14.82
CA TRP A 47 -0.91 -15.78 -14.68
C TRP A 47 -1.27 -16.33 -16.07
N HIS A 48 -1.29 -17.64 -16.19
CA HIS A 48 -1.80 -18.30 -17.37
C HIS A 48 -3.03 -19.11 -17.00
N THR A 49 -4.12 -18.83 -17.70
CA THR A 49 -5.13 -19.85 -17.95
C THR A 49 -4.75 -20.57 -19.23
N ASP A 50 -3.97 -21.61 -19.14
CA ASP A 50 -4.36 -22.78 -19.87
C ASP A 50 -5.66 -23.22 -19.18
N ALA A 51 -6.79 -23.32 -19.88
CA ALA A 51 -8.10 -23.55 -19.27
C ALA A 51 -8.17 -24.83 -18.41
N GLU A 52 -7.17 -25.71 -18.52
CA GLU A 52 -7.03 -26.94 -17.76
C GLU A 52 -6.08 -26.82 -16.55
N HIS A 53 -5.13 -25.86 -16.54
CA HIS A 53 -4.10 -25.77 -15.49
C HIS A 53 -3.72 -24.32 -15.16
N PRO A 54 -4.55 -23.58 -14.41
CA PRO A 54 -4.20 -22.21 -13.99
C PRO A 54 -2.96 -22.23 -13.09
N CYS A 55 -2.00 -21.36 -13.35
CA CYS A 55 -0.83 -21.19 -12.49
C CYS A 55 -0.43 -19.73 -12.37
N LEU A 56 0.16 -19.37 -11.23
CA LEU A 56 0.68 -18.04 -10.94
C LEU A 56 2.20 -18.05 -11.11
N HIS A 57 2.71 -17.28 -12.06
CA HIS A 57 4.14 -17.06 -12.23
C HIS A 57 4.63 -15.98 -11.29
N TYR A 58 5.67 -16.28 -10.52
CA TYR A 58 6.28 -15.38 -9.55
C TYR A 58 7.69 -15.00 -10.00
N ASP A 59 7.92 -13.69 -10.22
CA ASP A 59 9.24 -13.19 -10.61
C ASP A 59 10.18 -13.09 -9.40
N ARG A 60 11.26 -13.89 -9.42
CA ARG A 60 12.29 -13.90 -8.37
C ARG A 60 13.19 -12.67 -8.40
N GLY A 61 13.29 -11.98 -9.53
CA GLY A 61 14.14 -10.81 -9.73
C GLY A 61 13.51 -9.51 -9.25
N GLN A 62 12.21 -9.50 -8.96
CA GLN A 62 11.53 -8.30 -8.47
C GLN A 62 11.88 -7.98 -7.00
N PHE A 63 11.90 -6.70 -6.70
CA PHE A 63 11.95 -6.24 -5.31
C PHE A 63 10.77 -6.83 -4.51
N PRO A 64 11.02 -7.41 -3.31
CA PRO A 64 10.03 -8.24 -2.62
C PRO A 64 8.66 -7.61 -2.41
N LEU A 65 8.60 -6.30 -2.08
CA LEU A 65 7.31 -5.62 -1.86
C LEU A 65 6.53 -5.43 -3.17
N ARG A 66 7.25 -5.22 -4.28
CA ARG A 66 6.65 -5.12 -5.60
C ARG A 66 6.15 -6.49 -6.07
N ALA A 67 6.95 -7.54 -5.87
CA ALA A 67 6.56 -8.91 -6.19
C ALA A 67 5.28 -9.33 -5.46
N ARG A 68 5.14 -8.96 -4.16
CA ARG A 68 3.90 -9.21 -3.40
C ARG A 68 2.70 -8.48 -3.97
N PHE A 69 2.86 -7.20 -4.34
CA PHE A 69 1.78 -6.43 -4.93
C PHE A 69 1.35 -7.02 -6.28
N THR A 70 2.33 -7.37 -7.12
CA THR A 70 2.05 -8.02 -8.41
C THR A 70 1.36 -9.36 -8.20
N ALA A 71 1.83 -10.20 -7.26
CA ALA A 71 1.19 -11.47 -6.95
C ALA A 71 -0.27 -11.30 -6.45
N ALA A 72 -0.56 -10.27 -5.67
CA ALA A 72 -1.92 -9.95 -5.22
C ALA A 72 -2.82 -9.54 -6.39
N HIS A 73 -2.30 -8.72 -7.29
CA HIS A 73 -2.98 -8.28 -8.50
C HIS A 73 -3.34 -9.47 -9.42
N GLU A 74 -2.33 -10.25 -9.81
CA GLU A 74 -2.49 -11.41 -10.68
C GLU A 74 -3.43 -12.47 -10.06
N LEU A 75 -3.34 -12.68 -8.74
CA LEU A 75 -4.22 -13.60 -8.04
C LEU A 75 -5.69 -13.17 -8.10
N LEU A 76 -5.99 -11.89 -7.86
CA LEU A 76 -7.37 -11.39 -7.92
C LEU A 76 -7.94 -11.51 -9.34
N GLU A 77 -7.15 -11.17 -10.36
CA GLU A 77 -7.56 -11.31 -11.75
C GLU A 77 -7.86 -12.76 -12.09
N MET A 78 -6.98 -13.68 -11.70
CA MET A 78 -7.16 -15.11 -11.92
C MET A 78 -8.37 -15.67 -11.17
N LEU A 79 -8.54 -15.36 -9.89
CA LEU A 79 -9.68 -15.82 -9.10
C LEU A 79 -11.02 -15.30 -9.68
N SER A 80 -11.04 -14.08 -10.19
CA SER A 80 -12.18 -13.52 -10.92
C SER A 80 -12.46 -14.29 -12.21
N ALA A 81 -11.42 -14.53 -13.02
CA ALA A 81 -11.55 -15.27 -14.29
C ALA A 81 -12.02 -16.73 -14.10
N LEU A 82 -11.61 -17.37 -13.01
CA LEU A 82 -12.00 -18.74 -12.64
C LEU A 82 -13.37 -18.81 -11.94
N GLY A 83 -14.01 -17.67 -11.66
CA GLY A 83 -15.31 -17.62 -11.00
C GLY A 83 -15.28 -17.91 -9.49
N TYR A 84 -14.12 -17.79 -8.85
CA TYR A 84 -14.00 -17.91 -7.39
C TYR A 84 -14.43 -16.64 -6.65
N LEU A 85 -14.44 -15.49 -7.33
CA LEU A 85 -14.91 -14.23 -6.78
C LEU A 85 -16.26 -13.86 -7.38
N ASP A 86 -17.16 -13.34 -6.55
CA ASP A 86 -18.42 -12.75 -7.02
C ASP A 86 -18.17 -11.34 -7.59
N PHE A 87 -17.25 -11.29 -8.55
CA PHE A 87 -16.82 -10.07 -9.23
C PHE A 87 -16.36 -10.39 -10.64
N ALA A 88 -16.87 -9.63 -11.59
CA ALA A 88 -16.38 -9.68 -12.97
C ALA A 88 -16.32 -8.26 -13.53
N VAL A 89 -15.23 -7.96 -14.23
CA VAL A 89 -15.11 -6.67 -14.92
C VAL A 89 -16.04 -6.67 -16.15
N PRO A 90 -16.99 -5.71 -16.25
CA PRO A 90 -17.81 -5.58 -17.44
C PRO A 90 -16.97 -5.36 -18.70
N ARG A 91 -17.38 -5.94 -19.81
CA ARG A 91 -16.64 -5.84 -21.10
C ARG A 91 -16.39 -4.39 -21.53
N GLU A 92 -17.31 -3.50 -21.23
CA GLU A 92 -17.25 -2.07 -21.54
C GLU A 92 -16.15 -1.34 -20.74
N LEU A 93 -15.64 -1.95 -19.68
CA LEU A 93 -14.59 -1.42 -18.81
C LEU A 93 -13.31 -2.25 -18.88
N ALA A 94 -13.14 -3.07 -19.89
CA ALA A 94 -11.95 -3.91 -20.06
C ALA A 94 -10.64 -3.10 -20.10
N ASP A 95 -10.67 -1.87 -20.61
CA ASP A 95 -9.57 -0.92 -20.62
C ASP A 95 -9.21 -0.38 -19.22
N ARG A 96 -10.06 -0.60 -18.23
CA ARG A 96 -9.88 -0.20 -16.83
C ARG A 96 -9.65 -1.38 -15.88
N SER A 97 -9.69 -2.60 -16.38
CA SER A 97 -9.54 -3.83 -15.59
C SER A 97 -8.24 -3.80 -14.77
N GLU A 98 -7.13 -3.42 -15.39
CA GLU A 98 -5.83 -3.30 -14.75
C GLU A 98 -5.87 -2.40 -13.51
N ALA A 99 -6.46 -1.21 -13.63
CA ALA A 99 -6.57 -0.27 -12.51
C ALA A 99 -7.50 -0.79 -11.40
N LEU A 100 -8.58 -1.49 -11.75
CA LEU A 100 -9.50 -2.11 -10.79
C LEU A 100 -8.80 -3.21 -9.98
N TYR A 101 -8.05 -4.11 -10.64
CA TYR A 101 -7.30 -5.15 -9.94
C TYR A 101 -6.13 -4.60 -9.13
N GLN A 102 -5.48 -3.51 -9.58
CA GLN A 102 -4.50 -2.79 -8.76
C GLN A 102 -5.13 -2.21 -7.48
N HIS A 103 -6.34 -1.67 -7.59
CA HIS A 103 -7.09 -1.19 -6.42
C HIS A 103 -7.45 -2.33 -5.47
N GLY A 104 -7.97 -3.44 -5.99
CA GLY A 104 -8.25 -4.65 -5.22
C GLY A 104 -6.99 -5.22 -4.55
N ALA A 105 -5.86 -5.25 -5.25
CA ALA A 105 -4.59 -5.71 -4.68
C ALA A 105 -4.12 -4.88 -3.49
N ALA A 106 -4.33 -3.57 -3.53
CA ALA A 106 -4.03 -2.70 -2.40
C ALA A 106 -4.93 -3.01 -1.19
N GLU A 107 -6.22 -3.23 -1.41
CA GLU A 107 -7.17 -3.60 -0.36
C GLU A 107 -6.93 -5.04 0.17
N LEU A 108 -6.57 -5.99 -0.71
CA LEU A 108 -6.20 -7.36 -0.30
C LEU A 108 -5.01 -7.34 0.65
N LEU A 109 -3.97 -6.58 0.32
CA LEU A 109 -2.75 -6.50 1.12
C LEU A 109 -2.90 -5.66 2.39
N MET A 110 -3.81 -4.71 2.39
CA MET A 110 -4.08 -3.78 3.50
C MET A 110 -5.59 -3.67 3.75
N PRO A 111 -6.25 -4.76 4.21
CA PRO A 111 -7.68 -4.72 4.49
C PRO A 111 -8.01 -3.61 5.47
N GLY A 112 -8.95 -2.73 5.11
CA GLY A 112 -9.29 -1.55 5.92
C GLY A 112 -9.47 -1.82 7.41
N PRO A 113 -10.25 -2.85 7.83
CA PRO A 113 -10.41 -3.18 9.26
C PRO A 113 -9.09 -3.51 9.98
N LEU A 114 -8.19 -4.28 9.35
CA LEU A 114 -6.88 -4.59 9.93
C LEU A 114 -5.98 -3.36 9.97
N LEU A 115 -6.01 -2.53 8.92
CA LEU A 115 -5.21 -1.31 8.84
C LEU A 115 -5.64 -0.30 9.92
N VAL A 116 -6.93 -0.15 10.16
CA VAL A 116 -7.48 0.73 11.21
C VAL A 116 -7.08 0.20 12.58
N ALA A 117 -7.28 -1.09 12.86
CA ALA A 117 -6.92 -1.68 14.15
C ALA A 117 -5.44 -1.51 14.50
N GLU A 118 -4.54 -1.84 13.55
CA GLU A 118 -3.09 -1.65 13.73
C GLU A 118 -2.70 -0.17 13.81
N GLY A 119 -3.36 0.68 13.02
CA GLY A 119 -3.13 2.12 12.99
C GLY A 119 -3.47 2.79 14.32
N GLU A 120 -4.64 2.50 14.87
CA GLU A 120 -5.09 3.03 16.17
C GLU A 120 -4.20 2.53 17.32
N ALA A 121 -3.87 1.24 17.32
CA ALA A 121 -2.99 0.65 18.32
C ALA A 121 -1.57 1.26 18.30
N GLY A 122 -1.07 1.64 17.12
CA GLY A 122 0.27 2.20 16.91
C GLY A 122 0.32 3.73 16.75
N ASP A 123 -0.75 4.47 17.03
CA ASP A 123 -0.87 5.92 16.75
C ASP A 123 -0.45 6.27 15.31
N TRP A 124 -0.82 5.42 14.36
CA TRP A 124 -0.56 5.57 12.94
C TRP A 124 0.93 5.73 12.58
N ASP A 125 1.79 5.02 13.32
CA ASP A 125 3.21 4.95 12.99
C ASP A 125 3.42 4.17 11.68
N LEU A 126 3.70 4.90 10.58
CA LEU A 126 3.89 4.27 9.26
C LEU A 126 5.03 3.24 9.26
N GLY A 127 6.04 3.39 10.12
CA GLY A 127 7.13 2.44 10.22
C GLY A 127 6.69 1.10 10.83
N GLN A 128 5.79 1.13 11.82
CA GLN A 128 5.18 -0.08 12.37
C GLN A 128 4.23 -0.72 11.36
N LEU A 129 3.34 0.06 10.77
CA LEU A 129 2.39 -0.41 9.75
C LEU A 129 3.12 -1.00 8.53
N GLN A 130 4.19 -0.38 8.06
CA GLN A 130 4.97 -0.90 6.94
C GLN A 130 5.58 -2.28 7.23
N ARG A 131 6.09 -2.48 8.46
CA ARG A 131 6.61 -3.80 8.89
C ARG A 131 5.50 -4.84 9.03
N ALA A 132 4.34 -4.44 9.56
CA ALA A 132 3.18 -5.34 9.72
C ALA A 132 2.62 -5.77 8.35
N PHE A 133 2.30 -4.82 7.49
CA PHE A 133 1.65 -5.10 6.19
C PHE A 133 2.62 -5.48 5.07
N ARG A 134 3.92 -5.15 5.20
CA ARG A 134 4.97 -5.47 4.21
C ARG A 134 4.63 -4.95 2.81
N VAL A 135 4.26 -3.68 2.72
CA VAL A 135 3.90 -2.96 1.49
C VAL A 135 4.82 -1.78 1.26
N SER A 136 4.76 -1.16 0.07
CA SER A 136 5.55 0.04 -0.18
C SER A 136 5.08 1.21 0.68
N TRP A 137 6.00 2.10 1.06
CA TRP A 137 5.70 3.28 1.86
C TRP A 137 4.68 4.21 1.20
N GLU A 138 4.73 4.34 -0.12
CA GLU A 138 3.78 5.16 -0.86
C GLU A 138 2.37 4.56 -0.85
N ALA A 139 2.25 3.25 -1.13
CA ALA A 139 0.98 2.56 -1.09
C ALA A 139 0.36 2.59 0.30
N LEU A 140 1.17 2.35 1.35
CA LEU A 140 0.73 2.43 2.73
C LEU A 140 0.24 3.84 3.07
N GLY A 141 1.06 4.86 2.81
CA GLY A 141 0.70 6.24 3.16
C GLY A 141 -0.57 6.70 2.46
N ARG A 142 -0.75 6.38 1.17
CA ARG A 142 -1.97 6.69 0.43
C ARG A 142 -3.20 5.98 1.02
N ASN A 143 -3.05 4.74 1.48
CA ASN A 143 -4.16 4.00 2.08
C ASN A 143 -4.49 4.55 3.47
N VAL A 144 -3.51 4.90 4.28
CA VAL A 144 -3.69 5.54 5.59
C VAL A 144 -4.49 6.84 5.49
N LEU A 145 -4.27 7.66 4.44
CA LEU A 145 -5.03 8.90 4.21
C LEU A 145 -6.54 8.68 4.00
N ARG A 146 -6.99 7.47 3.76
CA ARG A 146 -8.43 7.14 3.67
C ARG A 146 -9.08 7.03 5.05
N HIS A 147 -8.28 6.85 6.09
CA HIS A 147 -8.73 6.57 7.46
C HIS A 147 -8.36 7.67 8.47
N VAL A 148 -7.38 8.51 8.13
CA VAL A 148 -6.84 9.53 9.03
C VAL A 148 -6.73 10.87 8.32
N GLU A 149 -7.16 11.93 8.98
CA GLU A 149 -6.92 13.29 8.50
C GLU A 149 -5.44 13.62 8.60
N ALA A 150 -4.77 13.68 7.46
CA ALA A 150 -3.32 13.88 7.39
C ALA A 150 -2.86 14.37 6.02
N VAL A 151 -1.62 14.84 5.98
CA VAL A 151 -0.86 15.09 4.75
C VAL A 151 0.31 14.13 4.69
N LEU A 152 0.38 13.36 3.60
CA LEU A 152 1.54 12.54 3.27
C LEU A 152 2.47 13.31 2.34
N THR A 153 3.75 13.37 2.68
CA THR A 153 4.78 13.94 1.81
C THR A 153 5.92 12.95 1.64
N ILE A 154 6.37 12.76 0.41
CA ILE A 154 7.56 11.99 0.07
C ILE A 154 8.59 12.98 -0.46
N VAL A 155 9.78 12.95 0.13
CA VAL A 155 10.90 13.84 -0.22
C VAL A 155 12.06 12.97 -0.69
N ASP A 156 12.53 13.19 -1.92
CA ASP A 156 13.66 12.50 -2.54
C ASP A 156 14.81 13.49 -2.70
N ASN A 157 15.96 13.19 -2.10
CA ASN A 157 17.17 14.04 -2.18
C ASN A 157 16.91 15.54 -1.87
N GLY A 158 16.01 15.80 -0.90
CA GLY A 158 15.66 17.17 -0.50
C GLY A 158 14.55 17.82 -1.33
N ALA A 159 14.08 17.21 -2.42
CA ALA A 159 12.98 17.70 -3.24
C ALA A 159 11.69 16.95 -2.96
N VAL A 160 10.55 17.65 -2.92
CA VAL A 160 9.23 17.02 -2.79
C VAL A 160 8.93 16.22 -4.06
N TYR A 161 8.86 14.89 -3.91
CA TYR A 161 8.48 13.97 -4.98
C TYR A 161 6.95 13.84 -5.10
N CYS A 162 6.28 13.71 -3.95
CA CYS A 162 4.83 13.53 -3.89
C CYS A 162 4.28 14.21 -2.64
N ARG A 163 3.13 14.89 -2.75
CA ARG A 163 2.43 15.48 -1.63
C ARG A 163 0.94 15.36 -1.86
N VAL A 164 0.26 14.66 -0.96
CA VAL A 164 -1.17 14.37 -1.02
C VAL A 164 -1.78 14.46 0.37
N SER A 165 -3.07 14.76 0.45
CA SER A 165 -3.81 14.82 1.71
C SER A 165 -4.99 13.85 1.72
N SER A 166 -5.51 13.59 2.90
CA SER A 166 -6.77 12.88 3.09
C SER A 166 -7.93 13.57 2.35
N PRO A 167 -8.99 12.83 1.98
CA PRO A 167 -10.18 13.41 1.35
C PRO A 167 -10.75 14.54 2.20
N GLY A 168 -11.08 15.66 1.57
CA GLY A 168 -11.63 16.85 2.26
C GLY A 168 -10.58 17.81 2.84
N LEU A 169 -9.35 17.39 3.04
CA LEU A 169 -8.27 18.25 3.50
C LEU A 169 -7.55 18.87 2.29
N ARG A 170 -7.42 20.21 2.28
CA ARG A 170 -6.65 20.89 1.23
C ARG A 170 -5.16 20.59 1.38
N THR A 171 -4.55 20.06 0.33
CA THR A 171 -3.09 19.86 0.32
C THR A 171 -2.35 21.20 0.28
N PRO A 172 -1.53 21.52 1.28
CA PRO A 172 -0.73 22.75 1.27
C PRO A 172 0.33 22.70 0.15
N ALA A 173 0.58 23.85 -0.50
CA ALA A 173 1.57 23.92 -1.58
C ALA A 173 3.02 23.78 -1.10
N ALA A 174 3.30 24.14 0.15
CA ALA A 174 4.63 24.09 0.74
C ALA A 174 4.63 23.29 2.05
N LEU A 175 5.81 22.82 2.43
CA LEU A 175 6.02 22.18 3.73
C LEU A 175 5.83 23.20 4.86
N ASP A 176 5.11 22.77 5.90
CA ASP A 176 5.06 23.50 7.18
C ASP A 176 6.45 23.54 7.82
N PRO A 177 6.77 24.55 8.65
CA PRO A 177 8.03 24.60 9.39
C PRO A 177 8.34 23.33 10.20
N ALA A 178 7.33 22.74 10.86
CA ALA A 178 7.50 21.48 11.59
C ALA A 178 7.85 20.31 10.66
N GLU A 179 7.24 20.25 9.47
CA GLU A 179 7.57 19.24 8.46
C GLU A 179 9.03 19.38 7.97
N ARG A 180 9.49 20.60 7.71
CA ARG A 180 10.89 20.87 7.31
C ARG A 180 11.87 20.38 8.37
N VAL A 181 11.63 20.74 9.64
CA VAL A 181 12.47 20.27 10.75
C VAL A 181 12.48 18.76 10.85
N ALA A 182 11.34 18.10 10.66
CA ALA A 182 11.26 16.64 10.70
C ALA A 182 12.04 15.99 9.54
N VAL A 183 11.94 16.55 8.32
CA VAL A 183 12.69 16.12 7.14
C VAL A 183 14.19 16.26 7.36
N ASP A 184 14.66 17.42 7.85
CA ASP A 184 16.07 17.66 8.10
C ASP A 184 16.64 16.70 9.14
N ARG A 185 15.90 16.44 10.23
CA ARG A 185 16.27 15.43 11.25
C ARG A 185 16.33 14.02 10.67
N ALA A 186 15.37 13.66 9.81
CA ALA A 186 15.35 12.35 9.18
C ALA A 186 16.55 12.17 8.22
N TYR A 187 16.91 13.21 7.46
CA TYR A 187 18.12 13.17 6.62
C TYR A 187 19.41 13.11 7.45
N ALA A 188 19.48 13.81 8.57
CA ALA A 188 20.64 13.76 9.46
C ALA A 188 20.79 12.37 10.13
N ALA A 189 19.68 11.69 10.42
CA ALA A 189 19.67 10.36 10.99
C ALA A 189 19.94 9.23 9.96
N TRP A 190 19.96 9.55 8.66
CA TRP A 190 20.16 8.56 7.60
C TRP A 190 21.46 7.78 7.75
N PRO A 191 21.53 6.45 7.57
CA PRO A 191 20.45 5.53 7.15
C PRO A 191 19.73 4.83 8.31
N SER A 192 19.84 5.34 9.53
CA SER A 192 19.26 4.70 10.71
C SER A 192 17.73 4.63 10.60
N PRO A 193 17.14 3.44 10.70
CA PRO A 193 15.68 3.30 10.70
C PRO A 193 15.14 3.87 12.03
N GLY A 194 14.17 4.75 11.93
CA GLY A 194 13.49 5.32 13.09
C GLY A 194 12.73 6.58 12.68
N SER A 195 11.60 6.82 13.33
CA SER A 195 10.84 8.03 13.07
C SER A 195 11.46 9.23 13.79
N GLN A 196 11.42 10.38 13.14
CA GLN A 196 11.70 11.68 13.76
C GLN A 196 10.36 12.37 14.01
N ALA A 197 10.03 12.56 15.29
CA ALA A 197 8.80 13.24 15.68
C ALA A 197 9.06 14.73 15.96
N VAL A 198 8.17 15.58 15.46
CA VAL A 198 8.17 17.03 15.70
C VAL A 198 6.73 17.45 16.00
N ALA A 199 6.53 18.12 17.13
CA ALA A 199 5.26 18.77 17.44
C ALA A 199 5.32 20.26 16.99
N GLY A 200 4.42 20.63 16.11
CA GLY A 200 4.13 22.02 15.79
C GLY A 200 2.90 22.52 16.58
N PRO A 201 2.56 23.81 16.47
CA PRO A 201 1.41 24.38 17.19
C PRO A 201 0.06 23.76 16.76
N HIS A 202 -0.03 23.27 15.52
CA HIS A 202 -1.27 22.72 14.94
C HIS A 202 -1.06 21.37 14.26
N LEU A 203 0.16 20.84 14.27
CA LEU A 203 0.53 19.61 13.57
C LEU A 203 1.37 18.71 14.44
N ARG A 204 1.06 17.41 14.43
CA ARG A 204 1.99 16.34 14.81
C ARG A 204 2.63 15.81 13.54
N VAL A 205 3.95 15.88 13.46
CA VAL A 205 4.69 15.44 12.29
C VAL A 205 5.60 14.27 12.67
N ARG A 206 5.55 13.21 11.88
CA ARG A 206 6.54 12.12 11.93
C ARG A 206 7.18 11.98 10.57
N ALA A 207 8.49 11.77 10.54
CA ALA A 207 9.28 11.56 9.34
C ALA A 207 10.15 10.30 9.48
N TRP A 208 10.16 9.48 8.45
CA TRP A 208 10.93 8.22 8.40
C TRP A 208 11.94 8.28 7.26
N PRO A 209 13.25 8.12 7.54
CA PRO A 209 14.21 7.82 6.50
C PRO A 209 13.95 6.39 5.99
N VAL A 210 13.76 6.24 4.70
CA VAL A 210 13.48 4.94 4.09
C VAL A 210 14.50 4.61 3.01
N LEU A 211 14.85 3.33 2.91
CA LEU A 211 15.71 2.84 1.83
C LEU A 211 14.84 2.60 0.60
N PRO A 212 14.95 3.43 -0.44
CA PRO A 212 14.18 3.24 -1.65
C PRO A 212 14.75 2.10 -2.48
N GLU A 213 13.91 1.55 -3.37
CA GLU A 213 14.31 0.53 -4.34
C GLU A 213 15.37 1.03 -5.34
N ARG A 214 15.46 2.36 -5.52
CA ARG A 214 16.41 2.99 -6.45
C ARG A 214 17.72 3.34 -5.74
N GLN A 215 18.82 2.88 -6.29
CA GLN A 215 20.15 3.28 -5.82
C GLN A 215 20.35 4.79 -6.00
N GLY A 216 21.04 5.42 -5.03
CA GLY A 216 21.37 6.85 -5.07
C GLY A 216 20.26 7.81 -4.66
N VAL A 217 19.06 7.31 -4.33
CA VAL A 217 17.97 8.13 -3.79
C VAL A 217 17.96 8.05 -2.27
N ARG A 218 17.97 9.19 -1.60
CA ARG A 218 17.72 9.30 -0.15
C ARG A 218 16.29 9.77 0.01
N ARG A 219 15.43 8.88 0.47
CA ARG A 219 13.99 9.14 0.62
C ARG A 219 13.60 9.35 2.07
N VAL A 220 12.76 10.34 2.30
CA VAL A 220 12.07 10.58 3.58
C VAL A 220 10.57 10.58 3.32
N VAL A 221 9.84 9.79 4.10
CA VAL A 221 8.37 9.79 4.11
C VAL A 221 7.91 10.57 5.34
N VAL A 222 6.98 11.47 5.17
CA VAL A 222 6.46 12.35 6.22
C VAL A 222 4.95 12.19 6.30
N LEU A 223 4.43 12.03 7.52
CA LEU A 223 3.01 12.09 7.82
C LEU A 223 2.79 13.26 8.80
N ALA A 224 2.03 14.26 8.36
CA ALA A 224 1.63 15.40 9.17
C ALA A 224 0.14 15.28 9.49
N ARG A 225 -0.21 15.19 10.77
CA ARG A 225 -1.59 15.10 11.28
C ARG A 225 -1.95 16.37 12.02
N PRO A 226 -3.17 16.91 11.88
CA PRO A 226 -3.65 17.97 12.75
C PRO A 226 -3.53 17.55 14.22
N THR A 227 -3.16 18.46 15.09
CA THR A 227 -3.40 18.29 16.53
C THR A 227 -4.89 18.46 16.76
N GLU A 228 -5.51 17.53 17.49
CA GLU A 228 -6.88 17.73 17.95
C GLU A 228 -6.89 19.07 18.71
N GLY A 229 -7.69 20.02 18.23
CA GLY A 229 -7.86 21.30 18.91
C GLY A 229 -8.57 21.06 20.24
N ASP A 230 -8.04 21.69 21.29
CA ASP A 230 -8.74 21.84 22.56
C ASP A 230 -10.08 22.54 22.41
#